data_c589ff0877fc542b0a22d1f236f4701e
#
_entry.id   c589ff0877fc542b0a22d1f236f4701e
#
_cell.length_a   1.000
_cell.length_b   1.000
_cell.length_c   1.000
_cell.angle_alpha   90.00
_cell.angle_beta   90.00
_cell.angle_gamma   90.00
#
_symmetry.space_group_name_H-M   'P 1'
#
loop_
_entity.id
_entity.type
_entity.pdbx_description
1 polymer ?
#
loop_
_entity_poly.entity_id
_entity_poly.type
_entity_poly.pdbx_seq_one_letter_code
_entity_poly.pdbx_strand_id
1 'polypeptide(L)'
;MNKKMLLLTPVVMANVAMAQHRYNIVYIMTDDHTAQMMSCYDNRYVKTPNLDRVAADGVRFVNSYVANSLSGPSRACMITGKHSHKNGFTNNEHGIFDGSQQTMPKLMRKAGYQTALIGKWHLVSTPTGFDYYNILPAQGDYYNPNFINMDGTTTREKGYVTNIVTDKAIDWMEHKRDKSKPFILFIHHKACHRDWLPELKYLHEYEDKTFALPSTFYDDYKGRPAAAAQEMEIKNNDHMDIVYDNKMYYPGADTRLTDTYLAMIGRLNSKDRAEYDYFYDSLATDFNNRHLTGKALAEFK
;
A
#
# COMPACT_ATOMS: atom_id res chain seq x y z
N MET A 1 51.21 70.41 -6.61
CA MET A 1 51.17 68.94 -6.43
C MET A 1 49.85 68.58 -5.73
N ASN A 2 48.86 68.21 -6.51
CA ASN A 2 47.53 67.83 -5.98
C ASN A 2 47.44 66.33 -5.91
N LYS A 3 47.46 65.79 -4.68
CA LYS A 3 47.18 64.39 -4.41
C LYS A 3 45.66 64.14 -4.42
N LYS A 4 45.15 63.53 -5.47
CA LYS A 4 43.79 62.98 -5.48
C LYS A 4 43.79 61.71 -4.67
N MET A 5 43.09 61.72 -3.55
CA MET A 5 42.82 60.56 -2.69
C MET A 5 41.67 59.80 -3.29
N LEU A 6 41.96 58.56 -3.82
CA LEU A 6 40.96 57.67 -4.35
C LEU A 6 40.29 56.95 -3.18
N LEU A 7 39.02 57.31 -2.90
CA LEU A 7 38.19 56.56 -1.94
C LEU A 7 37.68 55.27 -2.59
N LEU A 8 38.24 54.13 -2.22
CA LEU A 8 37.69 52.83 -2.53
C LEU A 8 36.51 52.55 -1.57
N THR A 9 35.31 52.65 -2.06
CA THR A 9 34.11 52.16 -1.37
C THR A 9 34.05 50.62 -1.51
N PRO A 10 33.99 49.87 -0.40
CA PRO A 10 33.79 48.42 -0.51
C PRO A 10 32.35 48.16 -0.93
N VAL A 11 32.19 47.55 -2.12
CA VAL A 11 30.91 47.00 -2.55
C VAL A 11 30.67 45.73 -1.71
N VAL A 12 29.84 45.83 -0.70
CA VAL A 12 29.31 44.68 0.04
C VAL A 12 28.32 44.02 -0.89
N MET A 13 28.72 42.95 -1.57
CA MET A 13 27.80 42.03 -2.24
C MET A 13 27.01 41.30 -1.15
N ALA A 14 25.82 41.80 -0.85
CA ALA A 14 24.83 41.07 -0.11
C ALA A 14 24.40 39.88 -0.97
N ASN A 15 24.94 38.69 -0.69
CA ASN A 15 24.37 37.45 -1.18
C ASN A 15 22.97 37.34 -0.60
N VAL A 16 21.97 37.82 -1.32
CA VAL A 16 20.57 37.48 -1.06
C VAL A 16 20.46 35.98 -1.42
N ALA A 17 20.69 35.14 -0.42
CA ALA A 17 20.30 33.74 -0.52
C ALA A 17 18.79 33.73 -0.73
N MET A 18 18.35 33.66 -1.97
CA MET A 18 16.96 33.34 -2.28
C MET A 18 16.68 32.04 -1.57
N ALA A 19 15.90 32.08 -0.50
CA ALA A 19 15.46 30.88 0.19
C ALA A 19 14.71 30.03 -0.85
N GLN A 20 15.38 29.01 -1.35
CA GLN A 20 14.81 28.09 -2.32
C GLN A 20 13.56 27.49 -1.68
N HIS A 21 12.38 27.76 -2.23
CA HIS A 21 11.12 27.25 -1.69
C HIS A 21 11.18 25.71 -1.71
N ARG A 22 11.20 25.11 -0.52
CA ARG A 22 11.23 23.67 -0.34
C ARG A 22 9.82 23.16 -0.17
N TYR A 23 9.37 22.33 -1.10
CA TYR A 23 8.04 21.72 -1.05
C TYR A 23 7.98 20.64 0.03
N ASN A 24 6.83 20.52 0.68
CA ASN A 24 6.49 19.35 1.45
C ASN A 24 6.14 18.22 0.48
N ILE A 25 6.51 16.99 0.84
CA ILE A 25 6.31 15.80 0.01
C ILE A 25 5.44 14.82 0.78
N VAL A 26 4.33 14.40 0.19
CA VAL A 26 3.49 13.30 0.68
C VAL A 26 3.56 12.18 -0.34
N TYR A 27 4.07 11.03 0.07
CA TYR A 27 4.16 9.83 -0.72
C TYR A 27 3.12 8.82 -0.24
N ILE A 28 2.06 8.59 -1.03
CA ILE A 28 1.00 7.65 -0.72
C ILE A 28 1.22 6.38 -1.55
N MET A 29 1.30 5.24 -0.88
CA MET A 29 1.44 3.93 -1.50
C MET A 29 0.27 3.04 -1.09
N THR A 30 -0.38 2.43 -2.07
CA THR A 30 -1.34 1.33 -1.89
C THR A 30 -0.67 0.01 -2.25
N ASP A 31 -1.17 -1.10 -1.74
CA ASP A 31 -0.59 -2.44 -1.96
C ASP A 31 -1.48 -3.26 -2.90
N ASP A 32 -0.90 -3.85 -3.93
CA ASP A 32 -1.60 -4.64 -4.97
C ASP A 32 -2.77 -3.91 -5.64
N HIS A 33 -2.67 -2.60 -5.80
CA HIS A 33 -3.72 -1.77 -6.39
C HIS A 33 -3.51 -1.64 -7.90
N THR A 34 -4.36 -2.30 -8.66
CA THR A 34 -4.32 -2.24 -10.13
C THR A 34 -4.80 -0.89 -10.66
N ALA A 35 -4.21 -0.44 -11.77
CA ALA A 35 -4.60 0.81 -12.43
C ALA A 35 -6.09 0.83 -12.85
N GLN A 36 -6.67 -0.33 -13.21
CA GLN A 36 -8.08 -0.44 -13.58
C GLN A 36 -9.04 -0.11 -12.44
N MET A 37 -8.60 -0.18 -11.19
CA MET A 37 -9.39 0.19 -10.01
C MET A 37 -9.16 1.64 -9.55
N MET A 38 -8.68 2.48 -10.45
CA MET A 38 -8.61 3.94 -10.29
C MET A 38 -9.31 4.61 -11.48
N SER A 39 -10.41 5.33 -11.23
CA SER A 39 -11.26 5.88 -12.32
C SER A 39 -10.54 6.88 -13.24
N CYS A 40 -9.45 7.50 -12.79
CA CYS A 40 -8.59 8.32 -13.64
C CYS A 40 -7.83 7.51 -14.71
N TYR A 41 -7.68 6.19 -14.55
CA TYR A 41 -7.11 5.30 -15.56
C TYR A 41 -8.17 4.50 -16.31
N ASP A 42 -9.19 4.01 -15.59
CA ASP A 42 -10.29 3.24 -16.16
C ASP A 42 -11.59 3.47 -15.37
N ASN A 43 -12.54 4.15 -15.96
CA ASN A 43 -13.79 4.53 -15.27
C ASN A 43 -14.92 3.49 -15.37
N ARG A 44 -14.64 2.30 -15.93
CA ARG A 44 -15.64 1.24 -16.13
C ARG A 44 -16.01 0.52 -14.84
N TYR A 45 -15.09 0.38 -13.91
CA TYR A 45 -15.23 -0.50 -12.75
C TYR A 45 -15.69 0.25 -11.51
N VAL A 46 -14.90 1.19 -11.05
CA VAL A 46 -15.14 1.93 -9.80
C VAL A 46 -15.03 3.43 -10.00
N LYS A 47 -15.49 4.20 -9.02
CA LYS A 47 -15.34 5.66 -8.97
C LYS A 47 -14.38 6.05 -7.85
N THR A 48 -13.33 6.76 -8.18
CA THR A 48 -12.31 7.24 -7.24
C THR A 48 -12.12 8.76 -7.35
N PRO A 49 -13.16 9.55 -7.01
CA PRO A 49 -13.20 10.99 -7.32
C PRO A 49 -12.06 11.79 -6.70
N ASN A 50 -11.54 11.39 -5.55
CA ASN A 50 -10.41 12.07 -4.92
C ASN A 50 -9.10 11.79 -5.65
N LEU A 51 -8.88 10.55 -6.14
CA LEU A 51 -7.72 10.22 -6.99
C LEU A 51 -7.83 10.91 -8.36
N ASP A 52 -9.05 11.00 -8.92
CA ASP A 52 -9.30 11.71 -10.17
C ASP A 52 -8.93 13.19 -10.06
N ARG A 53 -9.23 13.82 -8.91
CA ARG A 53 -8.83 15.20 -8.64
C ARG A 53 -7.31 15.35 -8.60
N VAL A 54 -6.60 14.45 -7.90
CA VAL A 54 -5.13 14.45 -7.88
C VAL A 54 -4.55 14.29 -9.29
N ALA A 55 -5.14 13.42 -10.10
CA ALA A 55 -4.73 13.20 -11.48
C ALA A 55 -5.00 14.42 -12.39
N ALA A 56 -6.10 15.14 -12.15
CA ALA A 56 -6.47 16.34 -12.91
C ALA A 56 -5.58 17.55 -12.60
N ASP A 57 -5.19 17.69 -11.32
CA ASP A 57 -4.35 18.80 -10.85
C ASP A 57 -2.84 18.52 -11.02
N GLY A 58 -2.46 17.30 -11.40
CA GLY A 58 -1.09 16.84 -11.45
C GLY A 58 -0.71 16.16 -12.78
N VAL A 59 0.14 15.15 -12.67
CA VAL A 59 0.62 14.33 -13.80
C VAL A 59 0.23 12.88 -13.61
N ARG A 60 -0.39 12.28 -14.61
CA ARG A 60 -0.72 10.86 -14.66
C ARG A 60 0.26 10.12 -15.55
N PHE A 61 0.99 9.15 -14.97
CA PHE A 61 1.89 8.29 -15.71
C PHE A 61 1.12 7.10 -16.28
N VAL A 62 1.04 6.99 -17.60
CA VAL A 62 0.35 5.88 -18.29
C VAL A 62 1.24 4.67 -18.49
N ASN A 63 2.56 4.84 -18.44
CA ASN A 63 3.57 3.79 -18.49
C ASN A 63 4.45 3.90 -17.26
N SER A 64 4.28 3.00 -16.31
CA SER A 64 5.09 2.91 -15.10
C SER A 64 5.40 1.44 -14.82
N TYR A 65 6.64 1.16 -14.45
CA TYR A 65 7.14 -0.20 -14.26
C TYR A 65 7.78 -0.34 -12.89
N VAL A 66 7.59 -1.49 -12.26
CA VAL A 66 8.21 -1.82 -10.99
C VAL A 66 9.51 -2.60 -11.20
N ALA A 67 10.51 -2.31 -10.39
CA ALA A 67 11.79 -3.03 -10.43
C ALA A 67 11.69 -4.45 -9.84
N ASN A 68 10.73 -4.68 -8.94
CA ASN A 68 10.35 -5.97 -8.38
C ASN A 68 8.89 -5.89 -7.94
N SER A 69 8.06 -6.84 -8.34
CA SER A 69 6.62 -6.83 -8.10
C SER A 69 6.20 -7.40 -6.72
N LEU A 70 7.13 -7.97 -5.95
CA LEU A 70 6.86 -8.41 -4.58
C LEU A 70 6.86 -7.23 -3.60
N SER A 71 5.95 -7.22 -2.64
CA SER A 71 5.69 -6.11 -1.71
C SER A 71 6.96 -5.61 -0.99
N GLY A 72 7.68 -6.45 -0.26
CA GLY A 72 8.90 -6.06 0.46
C GLY A 72 10.03 -5.60 -0.48
N PRO A 73 10.42 -6.40 -1.49
CA PRO A 73 11.41 -6.00 -2.47
C PRO A 73 11.08 -4.72 -3.23
N SER A 74 9.81 -4.50 -3.60
CA SER A 74 9.34 -3.24 -4.20
C SER A 74 9.60 -2.04 -3.29
N ARG A 75 9.26 -2.15 -2.00
CA ARG A 75 9.49 -1.12 -0.99
C ARG A 75 10.99 -0.84 -0.81
N ALA A 76 11.82 -1.89 -0.78
CA ALA A 76 13.28 -1.75 -0.73
C ALA A 76 13.83 -1.03 -1.98
N CYS A 77 13.36 -1.39 -3.17
CA CYS A 77 13.73 -0.71 -4.41
C CYS A 77 13.35 0.78 -4.38
N MET A 78 12.14 1.08 -3.94
CA MET A 78 11.60 2.44 -3.87
C MET A 78 12.44 3.33 -2.92
N ILE A 79 12.74 2.88 -1.70
CA ILE A 79 13.46 3.70 -0.74
C ILE A 79 14.96 3.79 -1.01
N THR A 80 15.57 2.81 -1.71
CA THR A 80 17.01 2.79 -2.03
C THR A 80 17.33 3.37 -3.40
N GLY A 81 16.35 3.41 -4.33
CA GLY A 81 16.60 3.69 -5.75
C GLY A 81 17.43 2.61 -6.45
N LYS A 82 17.50 1.39 -5.88
CA LYS A 82 18.31 0.28 -6.41
C LYS A 82 17.42 -0.93 -6.71
N HIS A 83 17.73 -1.66 -7.78
CA HIS A 83 17.12 -2.97 -8.02
C HIS A 83 17.40 -3.97 -6.88
N SER A 84 16.53 -4.97 -6.71
CA SER A 84 16.59 -5.95 -5.61
C SER A 84 17.96 -6.65 -5.50
N HIS A 85 18.58 -7.04 -6.62
CA HIS A 85 19.91 -7.66 -6.62
C HIS A 85 21.04 -6.71 -6.17
N LYS A 86 20.81 -5.39 -6.14
CA LYS A 86 21.76 -4.38 -5.66
C LYS A 86 21.49 -3.93 -4.24
N ASN A 87 20.22 -3.92 -3.80
CA ASN A 87 19.89 -3.60 -2.42
C ASN A 87 19.88 -4.82 -1.49
N GLY A 88 19.96 -6.05 -2.05
CA GLY A 88 20.08 -7.31 -1.32
C GLY A 88 18.73 -7.87 -0.78
N PHE A 89 17.60 -7.17 -0.97
CA PHE A 89 16.30 -7.63 -0.51
C PHE A 89 15.46 -8.13 -1.71
N THR A 90 15.46 -9.44 -1.94
CA THR A 90 15.01 -10.06 -3.19
C THR A 90 13.65 -10.75 -3.11
N ASN A 91 13.20 -11.15 -1.93
CA ASN A 91 11.93 -11.85 -1.70
C ASN A 91 11.30 -11.51 -0.34
N ASN A 92 10.08 -11.99 -0.08
CA ASN A 92 9.37 -11.76 1.18
C ASN A 92 9.63 -12.85 2.24
N GLU A 93 10.25 -13.96 1.86
CA GLU A 93 10.35 -15.16 2.69
C GLU A 93 11.62 -15.17 3.54
N HIS A 94 12.68 -14.65 2.98
CA HIS A 94 14.00 -14.72 3.59
C HIS A 94 14.71 -13.37 3.55
N GLY A 95 15.40 -13.08 4.63
CA GLY A 95 16.25 -11.91 4.75
C GLY A 95 15.62 -10.77 5.54
N ILE A 96 16.49 -9.90 5.97
CA ILE A 96 16.19 -8.66 6.66
C ILE A 96 16.78 -7.54 5.83
N PHE A 97 16.00 -6.52 5.54
CA PHE A 97 16.52 -5.37 4.79
C PHE A 97 17.67 -4.69 5.54
N ASP A 98 18.79 -4.54 4.88
CA ASP A 98 19.92 -3.81 5.44
C ASP A 98 19.63 -2.31 5.49
N GLY A 99 19.15 -1.85 6.65
CA GLY A 99 18.87 -0.45 6.92
C GLY A 99 20.10 0.45 7.03
N SER A 100 21.34 -0.07 6.97
CA SER A 100 22.57 0.74 6.95
C SER A 100 22.78 1.45 5.62
N GLN A 101 22.24 0.91 4.54
CA GLN A 101 22.34 1.46 3.19
C GLN A 101 21.86 2.91 3.11
N GLN A 102 22.33 3.62 2.09
CA GLN A 102 21.77 4.91 1.71
C GLN A 102 20.35 4.73 1.20
N THR A 103 19.42 5.48 1.77
CA THR A 103 18.00 5.48 1.43
C THR A 103 17.49 6.90 1.22
N MET A 104 16.40 7.05 0.47
CA MET A 104 15.76 8.35 0.24
C MET A 104 15.45 9.10 1.56
N PRO A 105 14.84 8.49 2.59
CA PRO A 105 14.60 9.19 3.85
C PRO A 105 15.89 9.70 4.52
N LYS A 106 17.00 8.95 4.47
CA LYS A 106 18.30 9.43 4.99
C LYS A 106 18.83 10.64 4.22
N LEU A 107 18.68 10.65 2.90
CA LEU A 107 19.12 11.79 2.07
C LEU A 107 18.23 13.01 2.32
N MET A 108 16.93 12.83 2.41
CA MET A 108 15.98 13.91 2.71
C MET A 108 16.24 14.52 4.09
N ARG A 109 16.49 13.68 5.09
CA ARG A 109 16.86 14.13 6.44
C ARG A 109 18.16 14.92 6.42
N LYS A 110 19.19 14.45 5.69
CA LYS A 110 20.44 15.20 5.50
C LYS A 110 20.22 16.54 4.79
N ALA A 111 19.24 16.63 3.90
CA ALA A 111 18.83 17.86 3.23
C ALA A 111 17.97 18.79 4.12
N GLY A 112 17.74 18.45 5.39
CA GLY A 112 17.01 19.26 6.35
C GLY A 112 15.50 19.06 6.33
N TYR A 113 15.00 18.01 5.70
CA TYR A 113 13.60 17.60 5.78
C TYR A 113 13.34 16.82 7.06
N GLN A 114 12.19 17.00 7.65
CA GLN A 114 11.64 16.08 8.62
C GLN A 114 11.05 14.87 7.89
N THR A 115 11.34 13.66 8.35
CA THR A 115 10.99 12.42 7.66
C THR A 115 10.06 11.57 8.50
N ALA A 116 8.95 11.09 7.92
CA ALA A 116 8.01 10.24 8.62
C ALA A 116 7.52 9.08 7.77
N LEU A 117 7.16 7.95 8.43
CA LEU A 117 6.57 6.77 7.83
C LEU A 117 5.40 6.28 8.67
N ILE A 118 4.23 6.11 8.05
CA ILE A 118 3.03 5.60 8.71
C ILE A 118 2.42 4.48 7.86
N GLY A 119 2.13 3.33 8.49
CA GLY A 119 1.51 2.18 7.87
C GLY A 119 2.47 1.03 7.55
N LYS A 120 2.28 0.35 6.43
CA LYS A 120 2.99 -0.89 6.09
C LYS A 120 4.47 -0.64 5.77
N TRP A 121 5.38 -1.27 6.55
CA TRP A 121 6.82 -1.27 6.30
C TRP A 121 7.26 -2.50 5.50
N HIS A 122 6.99 -3.68 6.01
CA HIS A 122 7.20 -4.98 5.38
C HIS A 122 8.66 -5.27 4.91
N LEU A 123 9.64 -4.72 5.59
CA LEU A 123 11.07 -4.96 5.31
C LEU A 123 11.77 -5.74 6.42
N VAL A 124 11.01 -6.28 7.39
CA VAL A 124 11.47 -7.10 8.52
C VAL A 124 12.41 -6.36 9.49
N SER A 125 13.11 -5.35 9.04
CA SER A 125 14.01 -4.50 9.83
C SER A 125 13.26 -3.33 10.48
N THR A 126 13.88 -2.73 11.50
CA THR A 126 13.46 -1.42 12.01
C THR A 126 13.70 -0.34 10.97
N PRO A 127 12.73 0.57 10.72
CA PRO A 127 12.93 1.70 9.80
C PRO A 127 14.09 2.59 10.22
N THR A 128 14.95 2.97 9.28
CA THR A 128 16.07 3.87 9.52
C THR A 128 16.00 5.12 8.63
N GLY A 129 16.49 6.24 9.14
CA GLY A 129 16.46 7.52 8.42
C GLY A 129 15.14 8.28 8.55
N PHE A 130 14.23 7.82 9.41
CA PHE A 130 12.99 8.50 9.75
C PHE A 130 13.10 9.17 11.12
N ASP A 131 12.57 10.39 11.23
CA ASP A 131 12.42 11.09 12.51
C ASP A 131 11.17 10.61 13.26
N TYR A 132 10.21 10.06 12.54
CA TYR A 132 9.01 9.45 13.09
C TYR A 132 8.58 8.23 12.26
N TYR A 133 8.19 7.16 12.94
CA TYR A 133 7.43 6.08 12.29
C TYR A 133 6.39 5.49 13.24
N ASN A 134 5.32 4.98 12.66
CA ASN A 134 4.32 4.16 13.32
C ASN A 134 3.84 3.12 12.29
N ILE A 135 4.35 1.88 12.41
CA ILE A 135 4.28 0.89 11.33
C ILE A 135 3.47 -0.34 11.70
N LEU A 136 2.84 -0.91 10.69
CA LEU A 136 2.16 -2.20 10.81
C LEU A 136 3.20 -3.34 10.91
N PRO A 137 3.06 -4.30 11.83
CA PRO A 137 3.86 -5.51 11.83
C PRO A 137 3.53 -6.37 10.60
N ALA A 138 4.55 -6.94 9.95
CA ALA A 138 4.44 -7.79 8.76
C ALA A 138 3.48 -7.22 7.70
N GLN A 139 2.42 -7.95 7.35
CA GLN A 139 1.38 -7.54 6.39
C GLN A 139 0.34 -6.58 6.99
N GLY A 140 0.25 -6.50 8.32
CA GLY A 140 -0.81 -5.79 9.04
C GLY A 140 -2.18 -6.46 8.93
N ASP A 141 -3.08 -6.05 9.79
CA ASP A 141 -4.47 -6.51 9.82
C ASP A 141 -5.41 -5.43 9.29
N TYR A 142 -6.52 -5.82 8.66
CA TYR A 142 -7.51 -4.85 8.19
C TYR A 142 -8.28 -4.19 9.33
N TYR A 143 -8.64 -4.98 10.36
CA TYR A 143 -9.36 -4.47 11.53
C TYR A 143 -8.52 -4.54 12.80
N ASN A 144 -8.70 -3.53 13.62
CA ASN A 144 -8.05 -3.42 14.92
C ASN A 144 -6.55 -3.75 14.85
N PRO A 145 -5.81 -3.13 13.90
CA PRO A 145 -4.41 -3.46 13.64
C PRO A 145 -3.52 -3.13 14.82
N ASN A 146 -2.43 -3.86 14.90
CA ASN A 146 -1.30 -3.48 15.76
C ASN A 146 -0.40 -2.50 15.02
N PHE A 147 0.22 -1.59 15.77
CA PHE A 147 1.27 -0.70 15.28
C PHE A 147 2.51 -0.79 16.15
N ILE A 148 3.67 -0.84 15.53
CA ILE A 148 4.96 -0.74 16.20
C ILE A 148 5.34 0.74 16.27
N ASN A 149 5.61 1.23 17.48
CA ASN A 149 5.98 2.60 17.78
C ASN A 149 7.50 2.81 17.68
N MET A 150 7.93 4.07 17.72
CA MET A 150 9.36 4.45 17.69
C MET A 150 10.20 3.82 18.80
N ASP A 151 9.62 3.59 19.96
CA ASP A 151 10.27 2.97 21.13
C ASP A 151 10.26 1.41 21.08
N GLY A 152 9.75 0.84 19.97
CA GLY A 152 9.63 -0.60 19.78
C GLY A 152 8.41 -1.23 20.45
N THR A 153 7.62 -0.47 21.20
CA THR A 153 6.36 -0.97 21.77
C THR A 153 5.32 -1.21 20.70
N THR A 154 4.38 -2.11 20.97
CA THR A 154 3.25 -2.38 20.07
C THR A 154 1.95 -1.93 20.71
N THR A 155 1.18 -1.11 19.98
CA THR A 155 -0.16 -0.69 20.39
C THR A 155 -1.20 -1.23 19.41
N ARG A 156 -2.35 -1.65 19.95
CA ARG A 156 -3.51 -2.06 19.15
C ARG A 156 -4.49 -0.90 19.03
N GLU A 157 -4.84 -0.57 17.78
CA GLU A 157 -5.77 0.51 17.47
C GLU A 157 -7.12 -0.07 17.06
N LYS A 158 -8.21 0.53 17.54
CA LYS A 158 -9.57 0.09 17.18
C LYS A 158 -10.02 0.78 15.89
N GLY A 159 -10.48 -0.02 14.92
CA GLY A 159 -11.06 0.49 13.66
C GLY A 159 -10.46 -0.17 12.43
N TYR A 160 -10.76 0.41 11.27
CA TYR A 160 -10.30 -0.08 9.96
C TYR A 160 -8.96 0.55 9.59
N VAL A 161 -8.00 -0.28 9.17
CA VAL A 161 -6.59 0.11 9.00
C VAL A 161 -6.38 1.28 8.04
N THR A 162 -7.14 1.36 6.95
CA THR A 162 -7.00 2.45 5.97
C THR A 162 -7.34 3.80 6.59
N ASN A 163 -8.42 3.86 7.37
CA ASN A 163 -8.82 5.07 8.09
C ASN A 163 -7.77 5.43 9.15
N ILE A 164 -7.36 4.46 9.97
CA ILE A 164 -6.37 4.68 11.03
C ILE A 164 -5.05 5.22 10.48
N VAL A 165 -4.53 4.62 9.39
CA VAL A 165 -3.28 5.09 8.75
C VAL A 165 -3.44 6.52 8.23
N THR A 166 -4.59 6.82 7.61
CA THR A 166 -4.90 8.17 7.12
C THR A 166 -4.99 9.18 8.26
N ASP A 167 -5.75 8.87 9.32
CA ASP A 167 -5.95 9.76 10.47
C ASP A 167 -4.62 10.04 11.20
N LYS A 168 -3.78 9.01 11.37
CA LYS A 168 -2.43 9.18 11.93
C LYS A 168 -1.53 10.06 11.05
N ALA A 169 -1.66 9.95 9.74
CA ALA A 169 -0.90 10.78 8.80
C ALA A 169 -1.34 12.26 8.88
N ILE A 170 -2.64 12.50 8.94
CA ILE A 170 -3.21 13.84 9.13
C ILE A 170 -2.78 14.42 10.50
N ASP A 171 -2.94 13.64 11.57
CA ASP A 171 -2.54 14.05 12.92
C ASP A 171 -1.04 14.39 13.00
N TRP A 172 -0.19 13.59 12.33
CA TRP A 172 1.24 13.91 12.27
C TRP A 172 1.51 15.22 11.52
N MET A 173 0.87 15.44 10.38
CA MET A 173 1.02 16.67 9.59
C MET A 173 0.52 17.91 10.34
N GLU A 174 -0.54 17.80 11.09
CA GLU A 174 -1.18 18.94 11.75
C GLU A 174 -0.59 19.23 13.13
N HIS A 175 -0.25 18.19 13.91
CA HIS A 175 0.01 18.34 15.34
C HIS A 175 1.40 17.88 15.80
N LYS A 176 2.07 16.97 15.07
CA LYS A 176 3.31 16.35 15.58
C LYS A 176 4.58 16.81 14.89
N ARG A 177 4.50 17.22 13.63
CA ARG A 177 5.69 17.68 12.90
C ARG A 177 6.18 19.04 13.36
N ASP A 178 7.46 19.30 13.17
CA ASP A 178 8.04 20.64 13.27
C ASP A 178 7.63 21.49 12.05
N LYS A 179 6.74 22.46 12.27
CA LYS A 179 6.19 23.30 11.19
C LYS A 179 7.21 24.27 10.58
N SER A 180 8.38 24.42 11.20
CA SER A 180 9.47 25.26 10.68
C SER A 180 10.30 24.56 9.59
N LYS A 181 10.13 23.23 9.42
CA LYS A 181 10.87 22.41 8.46
C LYS A 181 10.00 21.89 7.35
N PRO A 182 10.53 21.77 6.12
CA PRO A 182 9.89 20.97 5.09
C PRO A 182 9.88 19.50 5.53
N PHE A 183 8.93 18.72 5.02
CA PHE A 183 8.82 17.32 5.38
C PHE A 183 8.65 16.42 4.16
N ILE A 184 8.99 15.14 4.36
CA ILE A 184 8.56 14.03 3.53
C ILE A 184 7.84 13.01 4.41
N LEU A 185 6.60 12.71 4.06
CA LEU A 185 5.74 11.74 4.75
C LEU A 185 5.40 10.59 3.82
N PHE A 186 5.73 9.37 4.25
CA PHE A 186 5.34 8.13 3.59
C PHE A 186 4.08 7.58 4.27
N ILE A 187 3.00 7.47 3.50
CA ILE A 187 1.73 6.89 3.94
C ILE A 187 1.55 5.56 3.18
N HIS A 188 1.80 4.46 3.85
CA HIS A 188 1.80 3.14 3.23
C HIS A 188 0.59 2.33 3.69
N HIS A 189 -0.43 2.26 2.83
CA HIS A 189 -1.62 1.46 3.10
C HIS A 189 -1.39 -0.04 2.91
N LYS A 190 -2.12 -0.88 3.67
CA LYS A 190 -2.26 -2.32 3.43
C LYS A 190 -3.18 -2.59 2.25
N ALA A 191 -4.24 -1.83 2.10
CA ALA A 191 -5.22 -2.01 1.04
C ALA A 191 -4.58 -1.68 -0.35
N CYS A 192 -4.89 -2.44 -1.37
CA CYS A 192 -5.89 -3.53 -1.48
C CYS A 192 -5.27 -4.95 -1.44
N HIS A 193 -4.25 -5.19 -0.63
CA HIS A 193 -3.60 -6.51 -0.56
C HIS A 193 -4.61 -7.60 -0.16
N ARG A 194 -4.44 -8.82 -0.71
CA ARG A 194 -5.22 -9.99 -0.29
C ARG A 194 -5.16 -10.13 1.24
N ASP A 195 -6.00 -10.63 1.78
CA ASP A 195 -7.24 -11.19 2.24
C ASP A 195 -8.53 -10.43 1.88
N TRP A 196 -8.46 -9.27 1.28
CA TRP A 196 -9.57 -8.43 0.82
C TRP A 196 -10.77 -8.41 1.78
N LEU A 197 -10.55 -7.90 2.98
CA LEU A 197 -11.63 -7.64 3.90
C LEU A 197 -12.04 -6.16 3.76
N PRO A 198 -13.16 -5.84 3.11
CA PRO A 198 -13.60 -4.46 2.96
C PRO A 198 -13.98 -3.85 4.31
N GLU A 199 -14.02 -2.52 4.41
CA GLU A 199 -14.65 -1.91 5.57
C GLU A 199 -16.16 -2.23 5.55
N LEU A 200 -16.74 -2.54 6.70
CA LEU A 200 -18.11 -3.05 6.83
C LEU A 200 -19.16 -2.19 6.09
N LYS A 201 -18.99 -0.88 6.10
CA LYS A 201 -19.90 0.05 5.40
C LYS A 201 -19.92 -0.12 3.87
N TYR A 202 -18.92 -0.79 3.30
CA TYR A 202 -18.80 -1.06 1.86
C TYR A 202 -19.04 -2.53 1.50
N LEU A 203 -19.42 -3.36 2.48
CA LEU A 203 -19.57 -4.82 2.28
C LEU A 203 -20.58 -5.13 1.15
N HIS A 204 -21.63 -4.33 1.05
CA HIS A 204 -22.71 -4.49 0.06
C HIS A 204 -22.62 -3.54 -1.15
N GLU A 205 -21.54 -2.74 -1.27
CA GLU A 205 -21.41 -1.67 -2.29
C GLU A 205 -21.55 -2.18 -3.73
N TYR A 206 -21.10 -3.41 -3.98
CA TYR A 206 -21.07 -3.99 -5.33
C TYR A 206 -21.85 -5.29 -5.44
N GLU A 207 -22.77 -5.57 -4.54
CA GLU A 207 -23.53 -6.81 -4.46
C GLU A 207 -24.36 -7.07 -5.73
N ASP A 208 -24.95 -6.02 -6.29
CA ASP A 208 -25.76 -6.07 -7.52
C ASP A 208 -24.93 -5.79 -8.80
N LYS A 209 -23.62 -5.68 -8.70
CA LYS A 209 -22.78 -5.30 -9.84
C LYS A 209 -22.03 -6.48 -10.43
N THR A 210 -22.25 -6.73 -11.71
CA THR A 210 -21.40 -7.63 -12.50
C THR A 210 -20.26 -6.85 -13.15
N PHE A 211 -19.04 -7.28 -12.93
CA PHE A 211 -17.86 -6.69 -13.55
C PHE A 211 -17.56 -7.37 -14.87
N ALA A 212 -17.39 -6.58 -15.93
CA ALA A 212 -16.97 -7.11 -17.23
C ALA A 212 -15.54 -7.65 -17.14
N LEU A 213 -15.33 -8.85 -17.65
CA LEU A 213 -13.98 -9.41 -17.75
C LEU A 213 -13.11 -8.58 -18.70
N PRO A 214 -11.84 -8.32 -18.36
CA PRO A 214 -10.91 -7.69 -19.28
C PRO A 214 -10.68 -8.59 -20.51
N SER A 215 -10.41 -8.00 -21.66
CA SER A 215 -10.18 -8.74 -22.92
C SER A 215 -9.00 -9.73 -22.85
N THR A 216 -8.10 -9.53 -21.90
CA THR A 216 -6.94 -10.38 -21.65
C THR A 216 -7.17 -11.45 -20.59
N PHE A 217 -8.40 -11.61 -20.09
CA PHE A 217 -8.69 -12.57 -19.01
C PHE A 217 -8.39 -14.03 -19.39
N TYR A 218 -8.66 -14.40 -20.63
CA TYR A 218 -8.37 -15.73 -21.19
C TYR A 218 -7.17 -15.72 -22.15
N ASP A 219 -6.18 -14.85 -21.88
CA ASP A 219 -4.97 -14.76 -22.69
C ASP A 219 -4.16 -16.07 -22.63
N ASP A 220 -3.75 -16.57 -23.78
CA ASP A 220 -2.93 -17.78 -23.91
C ASP A 220 -1.42 -17.54 -23.70
N TYR A 221 -1.05 -16.28 -23.44
CA TYR A 221 0.34 -15.81 -23.29
C TYR A 221 1.27 -16.14 -24.45
N LYS A 222 0.74 -16.38 -25.66
CA LYS A 222 1.53 -16.71 -26.85
C LYS A 222 2.63 -15.68 -27.08
N GLY A 223 3.86 -16.16 -27.28
CA GLY A 223 5.04 -15.31 -27.47
C GLY A 223 5.60 -14.69 -26.18
N ARG A 224 5.05 -15.02 -25.01
CA ARG A 224 5.49 -14.53 -23.69
C ARG A 224 5.81 -15.72 -22.77
N PRO A 225 6.96 -16.41 -22.98
CA PRO A 225 7.25 -17.67 -22.31
C PRO A 225 7.30 -17.59 -20.79
N ALA A 226 7.77 -16.48 -20.23
CA ALA A 226 7.78 -16.28 -18.78
C ALA A 226 6.37 -16.20 -18.17
N ALA A 227 5.42 -15.56 -18.85
CA ALA A 227 4.03 -15.51 -18.42
C ALA A 227 3.33 -16.87 -18.62
N ALA A 228 3.59 -17.55 -19.76
CA ALA A 228 3.02 -18.87 -20.04
C ALA A 228 3.50 -19.97 -19.09
N ALA A 229 4.69 -19.80 -18.49
CA ALA A 229 5.24 -20.75 -17.51
C ALA A 229 4.68 -20.55 -16.08
N GLN A 230 3.95 -19.48 -15.83
CA GLN A 230 3.37 -19.18 -14.51
C GLN A 230 1.95 -19.75 -14.41
N GLU A 231 1.65 -20.36 -13.28
CA GLU A 231 0.27 -20.69 -12.93
C GLU A 231 -0.40 -19.45 -12.32
N MET A 232 -1.27 -18.79 -13.12
CA MET A 232 -2.02 -17.61 -12.69
C MET A 232 -3.52 -17.93 -12.66
N GLU A 233 -3.90 -18.85 -11.79
CA GLU A 233 -5.27 -19.32 -11.65
C GLU A 233 -5.78 -19.13 -10.22
N ILE A 234 -7.10 -19.06 -10.08
CA ILE A 234 -7.77 -19.19 -8.79
C ILE A 234 -8.00 -20.67 -8.53
N LYS A 235 -7.11 -21.28 -7.76
CA LYS A 235 -7.14 -22.71 -7.38
C LYS A 235 -7.29 -22.86 -5.88
N ASN A 236 -7.51 -24.09 -5.43
CA ASN A 236 -7.41 -24.43 -4.01
C ASN A 236 -5.94 -24.66 -3.65
N ASN A 237 -5.46 -24.00 -2.62
CA ASN A 237 -4.25 -24.25 -1.81
C ASN A 237 -2.90 -23.67 -2.21
N ASP A 238 -2.63 -23.13 -3.40
CA ASP A 238 -1.24 -22.73 -3.70
C ASP A 238 -1.04 -21.30 -4.25
N HIS A 239 -2.07 -20.62 -4.74
CA HIS A 239 -1.96 -19.27 -5.32
C HIS A 239 -3.09 -18.37 -4.86
N MET A 240 -3.90 -17.85 -5.77
CA MET A 240 -5.18 -17.26 -5.41
C MET A 240 -6.15 -18.39 -5.10
N ASP A 241 -6.68 -18.41 -3.88
CA ASP A 241 -7.50 -19.51 -3.38
C ASP A 241 -8.97 -19.12 -3.37
N ILE A 242 -9.80 -19.96 -4.01
CA ILE A 242 -11.24 -19.70 -4.08
C ILE A 242 -11.89 -19.75 -2.68
N VAL A 243 -11.37 -20.58 -1.78
CA VAL A 243 -11.89 -20.69 -0.41
C VAL A 243 -11.43 -19.48 0.43
N TYR A 244 -10.15 -19.19 0.40
CA TYR A 244 -9.54 -18.17 1.25
C TYR A 244 -9.74 -16.74 0.70
N ASP A 245 -9.38 -16.50 -0.56
CA ASP A 245 -9.46 -15.16 -1.13
C ASP A 245 -10.89 -14.76 -1.48
N ASN A 246 -11.66 -15.67 -2.08
CA ASN A 246 -13.05 -15.43 -2.46
C ASN A 246 -14.05 -15.85 -1.36
N LYS A 247 -13.59 -16.51 -0.29
CA LYS A 247 -14.40 -17.00 0.83
C LYS A 247 -15.50 -17.98 0.44
N MET A 248 -15.28 -18.74 -0.66
CA MET A 248 -16.20 -19.77 -1.16
C MET A 248 -15.95 -21.11 -0.45
N TYR A 249 -16.26 -21.18 0.82
CA TYR A 249 -16.15 -22.37 1.69
C TYR A 249 -17.53 -23.07 1.84
N TYR A 250 -17.52 -24.25 2.43
CA TYR A 250 -18.77 -24.91 2.83
C TYR A 250 -19.23 -24.33 4.18
N PRO A 251 -20.41 -23.67 4.26
CA PRO A 251 -20.95 -23.18 5.53
C PRO A 251 -21.06 -24.30 6.54
N GLY A 252 -20.55 -24.04 7.75
CA GLY A 252 -20.53 -25.03 8.84
C GLY A 252 -19.44 -26.09 8.75
N ALA A 253 -18.59 -26.10 7.72
CA ALA A 253 -17.43 -26.99 7.65
C ALA A 253 -16.18 -26.38 8.33
N ASP A 254 -15.31 -27.23 8.88
CA ASP A 254 -14.06 -26.79 9.53
C ASP A 254 -13.10 -26.07 8.58
N THR A 255 -13.21 -26.27 7.28
CA THR A 255 -12.43 -25.55 6.25
C THR A 255 -12.67 -24.03 6.25
N ARG A 256 -13.77 -23.56 6.82
CA ARG A 256 -14.04 -22.16 7.13
C ARG A 256 -13.06 -21.61 8.17
N LEU A 257 -12.56 -22.47 9.00
CA LEU A 257 -11.73 -22.17 10.14
C LEU A 257 -10.23 -22.23 9.78
N THR A 258 -9.85 -21.94 8.52
CA THR A 258 -8.43 -21.74 8.27
C THR A 258 -7.94 -20.66 9.24
N ASP A 259 -6.85 -20.91 9.89
CA ASP A 259 -6.26 -20.01 10.90
C ASP A 259 -6.21 -18.57 10.44
N THR A 260 -6.08 -18.36 9.13
CA THR A 260 -5.98 -17.04 8.52
C THR A 260 -7.32 -16.30 8.46
N TYR A 261 -8.43 -16.95 8.10
CA TYR A 261 -9.76 -16.33 8.12
C TYR A 261 -10.16 -15.99 9.58
N LEU A 262 -9.94 -16.92 10.51
CA LEU A 262 -10.18 -16.68 11.92
C LEU A 262 -9.31 -15.55 12.49
N ALA A 263 -8.04 -15.49 12.10
CA ALA A 263 -7.17 -14.39 12.50
C ALA A 263 -7.68 -13.04 12.01
N MET A 264 -8.18 -13.01 10.76
CA MET A 264 -8.69 -11.81 10.12
C MET A 264 -9.98 -11.30 10.78
N ILE A 265 -10.99 -12.15 10.95
CA ILE A 265 -12.30 -11.77 11.51
C ILE A 265 -12.33 -11.86 13.04
N GLY A 266 -11.44 -12.64 13.67
CA GLY A 266 -11.34 -12.79 15.11
C GLY A 266 -10.93 -11.51 15.85
N ARG A 267 -10.49 -10.49 15.11
CA ARG A 267 -10.22 -9.15 15.66
C ARG A 267 -11.46 -8.27 15.74
N LEU A 268 -12.55 -8.67 15.09
CA LEU A 268 -13.83 -7.95 15.12
C LEU A 268 -14.59 -8.22 16.43
N ASN A 269 -15.45 -7.29 16.81
CA ASN A 269 -16.45 -7.58 17.82
C ASN A 269 -17.50 -8.55 17.26
N SER A 270 -18.29 -9.18 18.13
CA SER A 270 -19.25 -10.22 17.75
C SER A 270 -20.32 -9.74 16.76
N LYS A 271 -20.74 -8.47 16.87
CA LYS A 271 -21.75 -7.88 15.96
C LYS A 271 -21.21 -7.74 14.54
N ASP A 272 -20.06 -7.04 14.40
CA ASP A 272 -19.42 -6.80 13.10
C ASP A 272 -19.00 -8.13 12.44
N ARG A 273 -18.53 -9.08 13.26
CA ARG A 273 -18.19 -10.43 12.80
C ARG A 273 -19.43 -11.15 12.26
N ALA A 274 -20.56 -11.08 12.94
CA ALA A 274 -21.78 -11.72 12.48
C ALA A 274 -22.28 -11.22 11.12
N GLU A 275 -22.08 -9.93 10.81
CA GLU A 275 -22.39 -9.38 9.48
C GLU A 275 -21.50 -9.96 8.37
N TYR A 276 -20.20 -10.05 8.60
CA TYR A 276 -19.29 -10.70 7.64
C TYR A 276 -19.58 -12.19 7.47
N ASP A 277 -19.80 -12.90 8.58
CA ASP A 277 -20.15 -14.31 8.56
C ASP A 277 -21.44 -14.54 7.77
N TYR A 278 -22.49 -13.75 8.01
CA TYR A 278 -23.75 -13.85 7.27
C TYR A 278 -23.60 -13.59 5.77
N PHE A 279 -22.86 -12.53 5.41
CA PHE A 279 -22.63 -12.16 4.01
C PHE A 279 -21.87 -13.27 3.27
N TYR A 280 -20.73 -13.70 3.80
CA TYR A 280 -19.91 -14.71 3.14
C TYR A 280 -20.54 -16.11 3.19
N ASP A 281 -21.27 -16.46 4.24
CA ASP A 281 -22.05 -17.71 4.30
C ASP A 281 -23.11 -17.75 3.21
N SER A 282 -23.78 -16.64 2.94
CA SER A 282 -24.79 -16.52 1.89
C SER A 282 -24.16 -16.79 0.52
N LEU A 283 -23.05 -16.10 0.20
CA LEU A 283 -22.34 -16.28 -1.06
C LEU A 283 -21.77 -17.70 -1.23
N ALA A 284 -21.18 -18.25 -0.17
CA ALA A 284 -20.64 -19.60 -0.20
C ALA A 284 -21.73 -20.67 -0.35
N THR A 285 -22.89 -20.47 0.27
CA THR A 285 -24.05 -21.34 0.13
C THR A 285 -24.57 -21.33 -1.30
N ASP A 286 -24.76 -20.15 -1.90
CA ASP A 286 -25.17 -20.03 -3.31
C ASP A 286 -24.17 -20.69 -4.25
N PHE A 287 -22.87 -20.44 -4.08
CA PHE A 287 -21.83 -21.07 -4.87
C PHE A 287 -21.89 -22.60 -4.79
N ASN A 288 -21.96 -23.16 -3.60
CA ASN A 288 -21.98 -24.61 -3.40
C ASN A 288 -23.24 -25.26 -3.97
N ASN A 289 -24.40 -24.61 -3.87
CA ASN A 289 -25.65 -25.10 -4.42
C ASN A 289 -25.68 -25.14 -5.95
N ARG A 290 -24.86 -24.32 -6.62
CA ARG A 290 -24.75 -24.30 -8.10
C ARG A 290 -24.00 -25.49 -8.68
N HIS A 291 -23.18 -26.19 -7.89
CA HIS A 291 -22.37 -27.34 -8.33
C HIS A 291 -21.59 -27.08 -9.63
N LEU A 292 -21.00 -25.89 -9.75
CA LEU A 292 -20.34 -25.43 -10.98
C LEU A 292 -19.11 -26.26 -11.32
N THR A 293 -18.97 -26.61 -12.61
CA THR A 293 -17.81 -27.34 -13.15
C THR A 293 -17.39 -26.77 -14.50
N GLY A 294 -16.18 -27.12 -14.96
CA GLY A 294 -15.68 -26.71 -16.28
C GLY A 294 -15.79 -25.21 -16.55
N LYS A 295 -16.36 -24.86 -17.71
CA LYS A 295 -16.48 -23.46 -18.14
C LYS A 295 -17.30 -22.59 -17.16
N ALA A 296 -18.40 -23.11 -16.64
CA ALA A 296 -19.25 -22.36 -15.70
C ALA A 296 -18.51 -22.03 -14.40
N LEU A 297 -17.66 -22.92 -13.91
CA LEU A 297 -16.80 -22.66 -12.77
C LEU A 297 -15.73 -21.61 -13.10
N ALA A 298 -15.13 -21.66 -14.28
CA ALA A 298 -14.14 -20.69 -14.73
C ALA A 298 -14.75 -19.28 -14.89
N GLU A 299 -15.97 -19.19 -15.40
CA GLU A 299 -16.70 -17.92 -15.53
C GLU A 299 -17.15 -17.35 -14.16
N PHE A 300 -17.40 -18.22 -13.19
CA PHE A 300 -17.74 -17.77 -11.82
C PHE A 300 -16.51 -17.20 -11.10
N LYS A 301 -15.36 -17.87 -11.19
CA LYS A 301 -14.09 -17.42 -10.59
C LYS A 301 -13.65 -16.08 -11.13
#